data_3668d676e90e5570a4a87b18e1ccae98
#
_entry.id   3668d676e90e5570a4a87b18e1ccae98
#
_cell.length_a   1.000
_cell.length_b   1.000
_cell.length_c   1.000
_cell.angle_alpha   90.00
_cell.angle_beta   90.00
_cell.angle_gamma   90.00
#
_symmetry.space_group_name_H-M   'P 1'
#
loop_
_entity.id
_entity.type
_entity.pdbx_description
1 polymer ?
#
loop_
_entity_poly.entity_id
_entity_poly.type
_entity_poly.pdbx_seq_one_letter_code
_entity_poly.pdbx_strand_id
1 'polypeptide(L)'
;MRQFCQLYRQLDRSTGSHERVAALVVHFGSVPPEDAAWALHCLLGKQRRRLLTARRLREIALDATAMPEWLFQASRAQVGDSAETIALLVGGNAESASGIATPPQKGEARVDAALPLHRWMERILPGLAALPEAEQTLEIQRLWRGLSAEEVLVMVKLLTGSFRVGVGAGLVIRALATLSGLESVELQQRLMGPFEPSAAAFNELLRPDPSQARPSSRPYPFFLASPLDAGRLSDLDPAQWLVEWKWDGIRGQLIRRGGAGFLWSRGEELINGSFPDLLEQANTLPDGLVLDGEVLVWPAGQERPEPFAVLQRRLGRRSPSATLLRSMPAAFVAYDLLESEALDRRKEPLQRRRERLMQLLASGVPGALRLSNDLPLSDWNDLEAWREKARDAGAEGLMLKHLASPYGSGRRRGSWWKHKLEPMRLDAVLLYARNGSGRRANLYTDYTFGLWASADSPEADAAPLTSSPLEGTAPGDGTAAPGQQRRLVSFASAYSGLSDAEIQELDRWIRRHTTERFGPVRAVAPELVFELAFEAVQRSSRHRSGLAVRFPRISRWRRDKPAAEADTLAAALALIPH
;
A
#
# COMPACT_ATOMS: atom_id res chain seq x y z
N MET A 1 29.26 -2.02 2.94
CA MET A 1 28.12 -1.09 3.10
C MET A 1 28.26 0.22 2.31
N ARG A 2 29.43 0.83 2.17
CA ARG A 2 29.65 2.12 1.45
C ARG A 2 29.06 2.15 0.05
N GLN A 3 29.29 1.14 -0.76
CA GLN A 3 28.72 1.08 -2.12
C GLN A 3 27.19 1.12 -2.14
N PHE A 4 26.54 0.48 -1.16
CA PHE A 4 25.10 0.52 -1.02
C PHE A 4 24.58 1.89 -0.55
N CYS A 5 25.32 2.57 0.35
CA CYS A 5 25.03 3.96 0.73
C CYS A 5 25.17 4.93 -0.45
N GLN A 6 26.20 4.73 -1.31
CA GLN A 6 26.37 5.49 -2.55
C GLN A 6 25.21 5.28 -3.50
N LEU A 7 24.76 4.02 -3.68
CA LEU A 7 23.56 3.73 -4.46
C LEU A 7 22.33 4.44 -3.87
N TYR A 8 22.11 4.32 -2.55
CA TYR A 8 20.99 4.99 -1.89
C TYR A 8 20.98 6.48 -2.19
N ARG A 9 22.11 7.17 -2.03
CA ARG A 9 22.27 8.60 -2.32
C ARG A 9 21.98 8.94 -3.78
N GLN A 10 22.48 8.16 -4.73
CA GLN A 10 22.23 8.37 -6.15
C GLN A 10 20.74 8.25 -6.47
N LEU A 11 20.08 7.21 -5.96
CA LEU A 11 18.65 6.97 -6.16
C LEU A 11 17.77 8.07 -5.53
N ASP A 12 18.15 8.55 -4.34
CA ASP A 12 17.41 9.59 -3.62
C ASP A 12 17.50 10.96 -4.32
N ARG A 13 18.68 11.29 -4.86
CA ARG A 13 18.91 12.54 -5.60
C ARG A 13 18.35 12.53 -7.02
N SER A 14 18.24 11.36 -7.64
CA SER A 14 17.76 11.23 -9.03
C SER A 14 16.26 11.47 -9.13
N THR A 15 15.84 12.27 -10.11
CA THR A 15 14.42 12.48 -10.44
C THR A 15 13.98 11.65 -11.63
N GLY A 16 14.88 11.34 -12.57
CA GLY A 16 14.63 10.59 -13.79
C GLY A 16 14.65 9.08 -13.59
N SER A 17 13.73 8.36 -14.25
CA SER A 17 13.71 6.89 -14.20
C SER A 17 14.91 6.27 -14.92
N HIS A 18 15.43 6.89 -15.96
CA HIS A 18 16.63 6.42 -16.69
C HIS A 18 17.89 6.50 -15.81
N GLU A 19 18.09 7.60 -15.11
CA GLU A 19 19.22 7.78 -14.19
C GLU A 19 19.21 6.72 -13.07
N ARG A 20 18.02 6.46 -12.50
CA ARG A 20 17.84 5.43 -11.46
C ARG A 20 18.16 4.04 -11.98
N VAL A 21 17.70 3.69 -13.20
CA VAL A 21 18.04 2.40 -13.82
C VAL A 21 19.53 2.29 -14.07
N ALA A 22 20.18 3.33 -14.59
CA ALA A 22 21.62 3.33 -14.82
C ALA A 22 22.42 3.13 -13.52
N ALA A 23 22.05 3.82 -12.43
CA ALA A 23 22.68 3.65 -11.12
C ALA A 23 22.53 2.21 -10.59
N LEU A 24 21.36 1.60 -10.76
CA LEU A 24 21.11 0.21 -10.37
C LEU A 24 21.94 -0.78 -11.21
N VAL A 25 22.03 -0.58 -12.54
CA VAL A 25 22.85 -1.43 -13.42
C VAL A 25 24.32 -1.40 -13.00
N VAL A 26 24.86 -0.19 -12.80
CA VAL A 26 26.25 -0.02 -12.33
C VAL A 26 26.47 -0.74 -10.99
N HIS A 27 25.58 -0.55 -10.04
CA HIS A 27 25.70 -1.17 -8.73
C HIS A 27 25.67 -2.70 -8.82
N PHE A 28 24.62 -3.27 -9.41
CA PHE A 28 24.48 -4.74 -9.52
C PHE A 28 25.59 -5.40 -10.36
N GLY A 29 26.18 -4.67 -11.30
CA GLY A 29 27.30 -5.17 -12.11
C GLY A 29 28.68 -5.04 -11.47
N SER A 30 28.81 -4.23 -10.38
CA SER A 30 30.11 -3.92 -9.78
C SER A 30 30.33 -4.50 -8.38
N VAL A 31 29.27 -4.90 -7.67
CA VAL A 31 29.36 -5.47 -6.34
C VAL A 31 29.41 -7.00 -6.36
N PRO A 32 29.97 -7.66 -5.34
CA PRO A 32 29.89 -9.12 -5.20
C PRO A 32 28.43 -9.62 -5.20
N PRO A 33 28.17 -10.83 -5.74
CA PRO A 33 26.81 -11.37 -5.81
C PRO A 33 26.06 -11.44 -4.47
N GLU A 34 26.77 -11.66 -3.37
CA GLU A 34 26.22 -11.63 -2.01
C GLU A 34 25.65 -10.24 -1.67
N ASP A 35 26.43 -9.20 -1.96
CA ASP A 35 26.01 -7.81 -1.71
C ASP A 35 24.89 -7.40 -2.65
N ALA A 36 24.95 -7.84 -3.92
CA ALA A 36 23.88 -7.61 -4.90
C ALA A 36 22.55 -8.26 -4.44
N ALA A 37 22.61 -9.49 -3.93
CA ALA A 37 21.45 -10.19 -3.40
C ALA A 37 20.77 -9.44 -2.24
N TRP A 38 21.56 -8.95 -1.29
CA TRP A 38 21.05 -8.18 -0.16
C TRP A 38 20.55 -6.80 -0.57
N ALA A 39 21.23 -6.12 -1.49
CA ALA A 39 20.76 -4.86 -2.07
C ALA A 39 19.41 -5.05 -2.77
N LEU A 40 19.27 -6.10 -3.57
CA LEU A 40 18.02 -6.48 -4.23
C LEU A 40 16.89 -6.74 -3.21
N HIS A 41 17.18 -7.52 -2.18
CA HIS A 41 16.23 -7.82 -1.10
C HIS A 41 15.70 -6.55 -0.41
N CYS A 42 16.59 -5.60 -0.10
CA CYS A 42 16.22 -4.32 0.52
C CYS A 42 15.41 -3.43 -0.44
N LEU A 43 15.84 -3.29 -1.71
CA LEU A 43 15.19 -2.44 -2.71
C LEU A 43 13.79 -2.94 -3.11
N LEU A 44 13.56 -4.25 -3.10
CA LEU A 44 12.24 -4.85 -3.34
C LEU A 44 11.32 -4.79 -2.11
N GLY A 45 11.80 -4.28 -0.96
CA GLY A 45 11.02 -4.22 0.27
C GLY A 45 10.67 -5.60 0.84
N LYS A 46 11.46 -6.63 0.52
CA LYS A 46 11.24 -8.01 1.00
C LYS A 46 11.71 -8.20 2.45
N GLN A 47 12.40 -7.23 3.03
CA GLN A 47 12.77 -7.21 4.44
C GLN A 47 11.53 -7.04 5.32
N ARG A 48 10.98 -8.16 5.80
CA ARG A 48 9.74 -8.17 6.60
C ARG A 48 9.99 -7.98 8.10
N ARG A 49 11.21 -8.12 8.58
CA ARG A 49 11.53 -8.11 10.00
C ARG A 49 12.16 -6.77 10.42
N ARG A 50 11.45 -6.05 11.30
CA ARG A 50 12.02 -4.95 12.05
C ARG A 50 12.97 -5.52 13.11
N LEU A 51 14.23 -5.10 13.09
CA LEU A 51 15.24 -5.51 14.07
C LEU A 51 15.15 -4.64 15.33
N LEU A 52 15.07 -3.31 15.15
CA LEU A 52 14.87 -2.35 16.24
C LEU A 52 13.73 -1.38 15.94
N THR A 53 13.10 -0.85 16.99
CA THR A 53 12.05 0.16 16.84
C THR A 53 12.66 1.54 16.62
N ALA A 54 11.97 2.41 15.88
CA ALA A 54 12.36 3.81 15.72
C ALA A 54 12.40 4.55 17.08
N ARG A 55 11.55 4.15 18.03
CA ARG A 55 11.55 4.66 19.40
C ARG A 55 12.89 4.36 20.09
N ARG A 56 13.33 3.09 20.04
CA ARG A 56 14.58 2.66 20.67
C ARG A 56 15.80 3.40 20.10
N LEU A 57 15.89 3.52 18.77
CA LEU A 57 16.99 4.25 18.13
C LEU A 57 16.99 5.75 18.47
N ARG A 58 15.80 6.35 18.66
CA ARG A 58 15.67 7.71 19.14
C ARG A 58 16.20 7.86 20.57
N GLU A 59 15.82 6.95 21.49
CA GLU A 59 16.30 6.94 22.87
C GLU A 59 17.84 6.89 22.92
N ILE A 60 18.46 6.04 22.10
CA ILE A 60 19.93 5.94 21.97
C ILE A 60 20.52 7.25 21.42
N ALA A 61 19.85 7.91 20.46
CA ALA A 61 20.35 9.16 19.90
C ALA A 61 20.25 10.33 20.90
N LEU A 62 19.18 10.37 21.70
CA LEU A 62 19.02 11.36 22.77
C LEU A 62 20.11 11.19 23.84
N ASP A 63 20.41 9.96 24.23
CA ASP A 63 21.47 9.64 25.16
C ASP A 63 22.85 10.03 24.59
N ALA A 64 23.13 9.70 23.34
CA ALA A 64 24.40 10.02 22.66
C ALA A 64 24.67 11.53 22.54
N THR A 65 23.62 12.34 22.42
CA THR A 65 23.74 13.79 22.17
C THR A 65 23.40 14.66 23.37
N ALA A 66 22.96 14.04 24.49
CA ALA A 66 22.40 14.74 25.66
C ALA A 66 21.28 15.76 25.27
N MET A 67 20.61 15.53 24.12
CA MET A 67 19.58 16.41 23.60
C MET A 67 18.24 16.15 24.30
N PRO A 68 17.51 17.20 24.73
CA PRO A 68 16.19 17.02 25.30
C PRO A 68 15.17 16.57 24.22
N GLU A 69 14.22 15.74 24.61
CA GLU A 69 13.20 15.15 23.71
C GLU A 69 12.46 16.21 22.89
N TRP A 70 12.10 17.34 23.49
CA TRP A 70 11.36 18.39 22.79
C TRP A 70 12.15 18.98 21.61
N LEU A 71 13.48 19.09 21.73
CA LEU A 71 14.35 19.63 20.69
C LEU A 71 14.50 18.63 19.55
N PHE A 72 14.62 17.33 19.88
CA PHE A 72 14.58 16.26 18.87
C PHE A 72 13.27 16.30 18.07
N GLN A 73 12.12 16.44 18.74
CA GLN A 73 10.82 16.51 18.06
C GLN A 73 10.71 17.75 17.18
N ALA A 74 11.23 18.88 17.62
CA ALA A 74 11.28 20.10 16.81
C ALA A 74 12.18 19.91 15.57
N SER A 75 13.36 19.34 15.73
CA SER A 75 14.28 19.00 14.63
C SER A 75 13.64 18.03 13.64
N ARG A 76 13.03 16.97 14.16
CA ARG A 76 12.29 15.99 13.33
C ARG A 76 11.14 16.63 12.55
N ALA A 77 10.44 17.60 13.15
CA ALA A 77 9.36 18.32 12.45
C ALA A 77 9.88 19.13 11.25
N GLN A 78 11.12 19.60 11.29
CA GLN A 78 11.76 20.30 10.17
C GLN A 78 12.31 19.33 9.12
N VAL A 79 12.98 18.25 9.55
CA VAL A 79 13.60 17.26 8.65
C VAL A 79 12.55 16.34 8.01
N GLY A 80 11.50 15.98 8.75
CA GLY A 80 10.38 15.14 8.25
C GLY A 80 10.60 13.63 8.30
N ASP A 81 11.81 13.16 8.65
CA ASP A 81 12.16 11.73 8.76
C ASP A 81 12.98 11.51 10.03
N SER A 82 12.56 10.56 10.87
CA SER A 82 13.27 10.27 12.13
C SER A 82 14.65 9.66 11.91
N ALA A 83 14.83 8.84 10.88
CA ALA A 83 16.13 8.23 10.58
C ALA A 83 17.13 9.29 10.09
N GLU A 84 16.67 10.22 9.26
CA GLU A 84 17.47 11.33 8.78
C GLU A 84 17.82 12.30 9.92
N THR A 85 16.87 12.58 10.81
CA THR A 85 17.12 13.40 12.01
C THR A 85 18.21 12.76 12.90
N ILE A 86 18.10 11.46 13.18
CA ILE A 86 19.12 10.74 13.95
C ILE A 86 20.48 10.85 13.24
N ALA A 87 20.51 10.57 11.94
CA ALA A 87 21.75 10.58 11.16
C ALA A 87 22.47 11.93 11.17
N LEU A 88 21.71 13.03 11.06
CA LEU A 88 22.25 14.40 11.13
C LEU A 88 22.79 14.76 12.52
N LEU A 89 22.20 14.22 13.58
CA LEU A 89 22.59 14.50 14.96
C LEU A 89 23.83 13.72 15.40
N VAL A 90 23.97 12.44 14.97
CA VAL A 90 25.01 11.53 15.49
C VAL A 90 26.05 11.14 14.45
N GLY A 91 25.87 11.48 13.16
CA GLY A 91 26.84 11.15 12.12
C GLY A 91 28.14 11.95 12.23
N GLY A 92 29.27 11.35 11.93
CA GLY A 92 30.65 11.79 12.20
C GLY A 92 31.14 13.13 11.59
N ASN A 93 30.23 13.98 11.07
CA ASN A 93 30.53 15.37 10.70
C ASN A 93 30.04 16.40 11.74
N ALA A 94 29.76 15.95 12.97
CA ALA A 94 29.43 16.85 14.09
C ALA A 94 30.61 17.74 14.53
N GLU A 95 31.72 17.68 13.82
CA GLU A 95 32.91 18.50 14.11
C GLU A 95 32.72 20.02 13.97
N SER A 96 31.59 20.45 13.42
CA SER A 96 31.38 21.89 13.15
C SER A 96 30.27 22.56 13.97
N ALA A 97 29.44 21.86 14.74
CA ALA A 97 28.24 22.45 15.35
C ALA A 97 28.20 22.51 16.88
N SER A 98 29.04 21.75 17.58
CA SER A 98 29.02 21.81 19.05
C SER A 98 30.37 21.41 19.66
N GLY A 99 31.38 22.17 19.65
CA GLY A 99 32.64 22.13 20.42
C GLY A 99 32.92 21.00 21.45
N ILE A 100 32.24 19.89 21.42
CA ILE A 100 32.28 18.76 22.39
C ILE A 100 32.39 17.42 21.65
N ALA A 101 33.16 17.31 20.61
CA ALA A 101 33.54 16.00 20.05
C ALA A 101 34.95 15.65 20.57
N THR A 102 35.02 14.73 21.49
CA THR A 102 36.29 14.06 21.86
C THR A 102 36.80 13.31 20.62
N PRO A 103 37.99 13.60 20.11
CA PRO A 103 38.56 12.88 18.99
C PRO A 103 38.67 11.39 19.33
N PRO A 104 38.51 10.46 18.38
CA PRO A 104 38.65 9.03 18.64
C PRO A 104 40.03 8.76 19.21
N GLN A 105 40.07 8.05 20.34
CA GLN A 105 41.32 7.68 20.95
C GLN A 105 42.15 6.81 19.98
N LYS A 106 43.43 7.10 19.82
CA LYS A 106 44.37 6.29 19.04
C LYS A 106 44.32 4.85 19.55
N GLY A 107 43.71 3.93 18.79
CA GLY A 107 43.58 2.50 19.13
C GLY A 107 42.18 1.90 19.01
N GLU A 108 41.09 2.69 18.94
CA GLU A 108 39.79 2.17 18.62
C GLU A 108 39.75 1.77 17.14
N ALA A 109 39.56 0.46 16.88
CA ALA A 109 39.35 -0.05 15.54
C ALA A 109 38.18 0.69 14.92
N ARG A 110 38.41 1.51 13.87
CA ARG A 110 37.35 2.08 13.05
C ARG A 110 36.47 0.92 12.64
N VAL A 111 35.19 0.99 12.98
CA VAL A 111 34.20 0.08 12.40
C VAL A 111 34.33 0.26 10.91
N ASP A 112 34.77 -0.79 10.25
CA ASP A 112 35.11 -0.68 8.86
C ASP A 112 33.82 -0.61 8.03
N ALA A 113 33.35 0.62 7.77
CA ALA A 113 32.24 0.87 6.84
C ALA A 113 32.54 0.28 5.44
N ALA A 114 33.78 -0.11 5.19
CA ALA A 114 34.23 -0.87 4.03
C ALA A 114 33.73 -2.32 4.06
N LEU A 115 33.26 -2.85 5.22
CA LEU A 115 32.68 -4.19 5.26
C LEU A 115 31.54 -4.32 4.26
N PRO A 116 31.46 -5.47 3.55
CA PRO A 116 30.42 -5.75 2.56
C PRO A 116 29.01 -5.67 3.16
N LEU A 117 28.01 -5.36 2.33
CA LEU A 117 26.61 -5.24 2.76
C LEU A 117 26.10 -6.52 3.40
N HIS A 118 26.42 -7.69 2.83
CA HIS A 118 25.99 -8.98 3.37
C HIS A 118 26.45 -9.19 4.82
N ARG A 119 27.68 -8.77 5.18
CA ARG A 119 28.17 -8.87 6.57
C ARG A 119 27.35 -8.01 7.54
N TRP A 120 26.95 -6.83 7.11
CA TRP A 120 26.04 -5.99 7.89
C TRP A 120 24.68 -6.65 8.10
N MET A 121 24.10 -7.19 7.04
CA MET A 121 22.76 -7.77 7.08
C MET A 121 22.68 -9.10 7.83
N GLU A 122 23.72 -9.94 7.71
CA GLU A 122 23.72 -11.29 8.28
C GLU A 122 24.26 -11.36 9.71
N ARG A 123 25.18 -10.46 10.08
CA ARG A 123 25.87 -10.54 11.38
C ARG A 123 25.73 -9.29 12.22
N ILE A 124 26.09 -8.11 11.68
CA ILE A 124 26.20 -6.89 12.51
C ILE A 124 24.83 -6.44 12.98
N LEU A 125 23.88 -6.20 12.06
CA LEU A 125 22.56 -5.69 12.44
C LEU A 125 21.74 -6.69 13.28
N PRO A 126 21.70 -8.00 12.98
CA PRO A 126 21.07 -8.98 13.85
C PRO A 126 21.76 -9.12 15.21
N GLY A 127 23.12 -9.06 15.23
CA GLY A 127 23.89 -9.08 16.47
C GLY A 127 23.53 -7.93 17.40
N LEU A 128 23.45 -6.70 16.86
CA LEU A 128 23.01 -5.53 17.62
C LEU A 128 21.61 -5.70 18.22
N ALA A 129 20.70 -6.27 17.45
CA ALA A 129 19.32 -6.49 17.90
C ALA A 129 19.20 -7.54 19.02
N ALA A 130 20.19 -8.42 19.13
CA ALA A 130 20.23 -9.49 20.14
C ALA A 130 20.90 -9.06 21.45
N LEU A 131 21.62 -7.93 21.49
CA LEU A 131 22.29 -7.44 22.69
C LEU A 131 21.29 -6.97 23.76
N PRO A 132 21.65 -7.09 25.06
CA PRO A 132 20.96 -6.41 26.14
C PRO A 132 20.92 -4.88 25.91
N GLU A 133 19.89 -4.20 26.40
CA GLU A 133 19.65 -2.78 26.10
C GLU A 133 20.84 -1.85 26.40
N ALA A 134 21.55 -2.07 27.52
CA ALA A 134 22.70 -1.27 27.88
C ALA A 134 23.87 -1.46 26.91
N GLU A 135 24.23 -2.71 26.61
CA GLU A 135 25.30 -3.06 25.67
C GLU A 135 24.94 -2.61 24.24
N GLN A 136 23.67 -2.78 23.85
CA GLN A 136 23.10 -2.32 22.57
C GLN A 136 23.28 -0.81 22.40
N THR A 137 23.02 -0.02 23.46
CA THR A 137 23.21 1.43 23.45
C THR A 137 24.66 1.78 23.17
N LEU A 138 25.59 1.21 23.94
CA LEU A 138 27.00 1.50 23.79
C LEU A 138 27.55 1.10 22.42
N GLU A 139 27.14 -0.07 21.92
CA GLU A 139 27.63 -0.58 20.64
C GLU A 139 27.08 0.21 19.46
N ILE A 140 25.79 0.60 19.48
CA ILE A 140 25.21 1.45 18.44
C ILE A 140 25.88 2.83 18.44
N GLN A 141 26.09 3.44 19.59
CA GLN A 141 26.81 4.72 19.70
C GLN A 141 28.25 4.61 19.20
N ARG A 142 28.93 3.51 19.51
CA ARG A 142 30.29 3.23 19.00
C ARG A 142 30.28 3.17 17.46
N LEU A 143 29.34 2.46 16.88
CA LEU A 143 29.19 2.37 15.43
C LEU A 143 28.91 3.74 14.80
N TRP A 144 27.99 4.53 15.36
CA TRP A 144 27.64 5.83 14.83
C TRP A 144 28.82 6.81 14.81
N ARG A 145 29.69 6.79 15.80
CA ARG A 145 30.93 7.60 15.83
C ARG A 145 31.88 7.29 14.66
N GLY A 146 31.87 6.05 14.18
CA GLY A 146 32.71 5.60 13.07
C GLY A 146 32.09 5.74 11.67
N LEU A 147 30.80 6.10 11.57
CA LEU A 147 30.03 6.19 10.34
C LEU A 147 29.75 7.65 9.96
N SER A 148 29.70 7.93 8.65
CA SER A 148 29.18 9.20 8.16
C SER A 148 27.68 9.32 8.39
N ALA A 149 27.12 10.53 8.33
CA ALA A 149 25.68 10.74 8.46
C ALA A 149 24.87 9.92 7.42
N GLU A 150 25.37 9.79 6.19
CA GLU A 150 24.72 8.98 5.14
C GLU A 150 24.73 7.47 5.50
N GLU A 151 25.83 6.98 6.06
CA GLU A 151 25.94 5.58 6.49
C GLU A 151 25.06 5.29 7.71
N VAL A 152 24.97 6.24 8.65
CA VAL A 152 24.03 6.17 9.79
C VAL A 152 22.59 6.15 9.29
N LEU A 153 22.22 7.00 8.33
CA LEU A 153 20.87 7.03 7.75
C LEU A 153 20.48 5.65 7.20
N VAL A 154 21.34 5.05 6.37
CA VAL A 154 21.09 3.74 5.78
C VAL A 154 21.01 2.67 6.88
N MET A 155 21.93 2.66 7.85
CA MET A 155 21.91 1.73 8.98
C MET A 155 20.60 1.81 9.78
N VAL A 156 20.12 3.01 10.11
CA VAL A 156 18.87 3.22 10.84
C VAL A 156 17.67 2.73 10.02
N LYS A 157 17.65 2.99 8.71
CA LYS A 157 16.58 2.49 7.82
C LYS A 157 16.57 0.97 7.70
N LEU A 158 17.74 0.33 7.67
CA LEU A 158 17.85 -1.13 7.66
C LEU A 158 17.41 -1.75 8.99
N LEU A 159 17.79 -1.18 10.14
CA LEU A 159 17.38 -1.65 11.47
C LEU A 159 15.86 -1.53 11.69
N THR A 160 15.26 -0.46 11.19
CA THR A 160 13.81 -0.22 11.34
C THR A 160 12.95 -0.93 10.29
N GLY A 161 13.56 -1.54 9.26
CA GLY A 161 12.82 -2.13 8.13
C GLY A 161 12.07 -1.08 7.29
N SER A 162 12.45 0.19 7.38
CA SER A 162 11.79 1.31 6.69
C SER A 162 12.58 1.78 5.46
N PHE A 163 13.33 0.87 4.82
CA PHE A 163 14.15 1.18 3.66
C PHE A 163 13.27 1.51 2.45
N ARG A 164 13.16 2.79 2.12
CA ARG A 164 12.46 3.30 0.94
C ARG A 164 13.29 4.41 0.31
N VAL A 165 13.52 4.32 -1.01
CA VAL A 165 14.37 5.27 -1.75
C VAL A 165 13.71 5.73 -3.06
N GLY A 166 12.39 5.65 -3.14
CA GLY A 166 11.63 6.10 -4.32
C GLY A 166 11.82 5.23 -5.57
N VAL A 167 12.31 3.99 -5.39
CA VAL A 167 12.49 3.00 -6.47
C VAL A 167 11.49 1.87 -6.27
N GLY A 168 10.61 1.69 -7.26
CA GLY A 168 9.69 0.55 -7.31
C GLY A 168 10.31 -0.66 -7.99
N ALA A 169 9.73 -1.85 -7.75
CA ALA A 169 10.19 -3.11 -8.32
C ALA A 169 10.39 -3.06 -9.85
N GLY A 170 9.56 -2.33 -10.59
CA GLY A 170 9.69 -2.20 -12.05
C GLY A 170 11.00 -1.54 -12.51
N LEU A 171 11.59 -0.61 -11.73
CA LEU A 171 12.89 -0.01 -12.06
C LEU A 171 14.03 -1.00 -11.78
N VAL A 172 13.94 -1.73 -10.68
CA VAL A 172 14.91 -2.78 -10.32
C VAL A 172 14.90 -3.88 -11.38
N ILE A 173 13.72 -4.36 -11.78
CA ILE A 173 13.58 -5.39 -12.82
C ILE A 173 14.16 -4.92 -14.14
N ARG A 174 13.94 -3.67 -14.56
CA ARG A 174 14.54 -3.11 -15.78
C ARG A 174 16.07 -3.08 -15.71
N ALA A 175 16.63 -2.71 -14.56
CA ALA A 175 18.07 -2.72 -14.37
C ALA A 175 18.66 -4.14 -14.48
N LEU A 176 18.01 -5.12 -13.83
CA LEU A 176 18.41 -6.52 -13.94
C LEU A 176 18.25 -7.08 -15.37
N ALA A 177 17.21 -6.67 -16.08
CA ALA A 177 17.01 -7.03 -17.49
C ALA A 177 18.14 -6.49 -18.39
N THR A 178 18.52 -5.24 -18.16
CA THR A 178 19.66 -4.63 -18.88
C THR A 178 20.97 -5.36 -18.58
N LEU A 179 21.17 -5.79 -17.33
CA LEU A 179 22.38 -6.49 -16.90
C LEU A 179 22.48 -7.92 -17.43
N SER A 180 21.37 -8.65 -17.46
CA SER A 180 21.33 -10.08 -17.80
C SER A 180 20.98 -10.37 -19.27
N GLY A 181 20.39 -9.40 -19.97
CA GLY A 181 19.80 -9.63 -21.30
C GLY A 181 18.48 -10.40 -21.30
N LEU A 182 17.93 -10.73 -20.10
CA LEU A 182 16.66 -11.42 -19.95
C LEU A 182 15.48 -10.46 -20.12
N GLU A 183 14.35 -11.00 -20.55
CA GLU A 183 13.11 -10.24 -20.61
C GLU A 183 12.62 -9.81 -19.20
N SER A 184 12.17 -8.56 -19.08
CA SER A 184 11.66 -8.03 -17.81
C SER A 184 10.52 -8.87 -17.21
N VAL A 185 9.68 -9.47 -18.06
CA VAL A 185 8.57 -10.33 -17.62
C VAL A 185 9.09 -11.62 -16.97
N GLU A 186 10.15 -12.18 -17.52
CA GLU A 186 10.80 -13.37 -16.97
C GLU A 186 11.42 -13.08 -15.59
N LEU A 187 12.19 -12.00 -15.47
CA LEU A 187 12.77 -11.57 -14.21
C LEU A 187 11.68 -11.23 -13.16
N GLN A 188 10.60 -10.58 -13.58
CA GLN A 188 9.47 -10.34 -12.70
C GLN A 188 8.90 -11.65 -12.17
N GLN A 189 8.72 -12.65 -13.02
CA GLN A 189 8.22 -13.98 -12.60
C GLN A 189 9.20 -14.68 -11.66
N ARG A 190 10.51 -14.63 -11.93
CA ARG A 190 11.54 -15.24 -11.07
C ARG A 190 11.62 -14.58 -9.68
N LEU A 191 11.29 -13.28 -9.59
CA LEU A 191 11.28 -12.52 -8.34
C LEU A 191 9.96 -12.59 -7.57
N MET A 192 8.92 -13.23 -8.10
CA MET A 192 7.67 -13.40 -7.36
C MET A 192 7.85 -14.36 -6.18
N GLY A 193 7.27 -13.97 -5.03
CA GLY A 193 7.38 -14.73 -3.79
C GLY A 193 8.62 -14.41 -2.95
N PRO A 194 8.95 -15.26 -1.97
CA PRO A 194 10.11 -15.08 -1.12
C PRO A 194 11.41 -15.10 -1.93
N PHE A 195 12.30 -14.18 -1.64
CA PHE A 195 13.66 -14.16 -2.17
C PHE A 195 14.63 -14.22 -0.99
N GLU A 196 15.33 -15.35 -0.84
CA GLU A 196 16.38 -15.52 0.17
C GLU A 196 17.69 -14.98 -0.39
N PRO A 197 18.25 -13.90 0.18
CA PRO A 197 19.42 -13.23 -0.39
C PRO A 197 20.68 -14.08 -0.21
N SER A 198 21.17 -14.61 -1.32
CA SER A 198 22.44 -15.34 -1.41
C SER A 198 23.09 -15.14 -2.78
N ALA A 199 24.40 -15.34 -2.87
CA ALA A 199 25.13 -15.30 -4.15
C ALA A 199 24.52 -16.27 -5.16
N ALA A 200 24.21 -17.49 -4.72
CA ALA A 200 23.62 -18.52 -5.58
C ALA A 200 22.26 -18.05 -6.15
N ALA A 201 21.37 -17.52 -5.29
CA ALA A 201 20.07 -17.03 -5.70
C ALA A 201 20.16 -15.83 -6.66
N PHE A 202 21.12 -14.92 -6.47
CA PHE A 202 21.32 -13.79 -7.36
C PHE A 202 21.86 -14.23 -8.72
N ASN A 203 22.86 -15.11 -8.74
CA ASN A 203 23.44 -15.64 -9.98
C ASN A 203 22.40 -16.45 -10.78
N GLU A 204 21.60 -17.27 -10.10
CA GLU A 204 20.52 -18.04 -10.71
C GLU A 204 19.42 -17.14 -11.28
N LEU A 205 19.08 -16.06 -10.58
CA LEU A 205 18.11 -15.08 -11.05
C LEU A 205 18.49 -14.50 -12.42
N LEU A 206 19.77 -14.24 -12.66
CA LEU A 206 20.30 -13.62 -13.88
C LEU A 206 20.74 -14.62 -14.96
N ARG A 207 20.70 -15.93 -14.67
CA ARG A 207 21.18 -16.96 -15.59
C ARG A 207 20.21 -17.13 -16.76
N PRO A 208 20.69 -17.05 -18.00
CA PRO A 208 19.90 -17.41 -19.18
C PRO A 208 19.77 -18.93 -19.25
N ASP A 209 18.71 -19.48 -18.69
CA ASP A 209 18.48 -20.93 -18.79
C ASP A 209 17.02 -21.22 -19.14
N PRO A 210 16.76 -21.71 -20.37
CA PRO A 210 15.42 -22.09 -20.79
C PRO A 210 14.90 -23.39 -20.16
N SER A 211 15.78 -24.21 -19.52
CA SER A 211 15.43 -25.55 -19.05
C SER A 211 14.98 -25.61 -17.57
N GLN A 212 15.05 -24.51 -16.81
CA GLN A 212 14.65 -24.57 -15.41
C GLN A 212 13.14 -24.72 -15.28
N ALA A 213 12.76 -25.90 -14.79
CA ALA A 213 11.40 -26.18 -14.36
C ALA A 213 10.92 -25.08 -13.41
N ARG A 214 9.89 -24.34 -13.81
CA ARG A 214 9.27 -23.30 -12.98
C ARG A 214 8.94 -23.91 -11.62
N PRO A 215 9.30 -23.26 -10.50
CA PRO A 215 8.85 -23.74 -9.20
C PRO A 215 7.34 -23.94 -9.23
N SER A 216 6.87 -25.11 -8.84
CA SER A 216 5.45 -25.50 -8.93
C SER A 216 4.50 -24.47 -8.30
N SER A 217 4.96 -23.78 -7.26
CA SER A 217 4.16 -22.80 -6.53
C SER A 217 4.12 -21.39 -7.15
N ARG A 218 4.98 -21.01 -8.10
CA ARG A 218 5.08 -19.59 -8.54
C ARG A 218 3.93 -19.16 -9.45
N PRO A 219 3.28 -18.00 -9.14
CA PRO A 219 2.26 -17.42 -9.99
C PRO A 219 2.88 -16.73 -11.22
N TYR A 220 2.03 -16.34 -12.16
CA TYR A 220 2.40 -15.44 -13.25
C TYR A 220 2.30 -13.97 -12.84
N PRO A 221 3.08 -13.06 -13.45
CA PRO A 221 2.89 -11.63 -13.26
C PRO A 221 1.47 -11.19 -13.61
N PHE A 222 0.84 -10.40 -12.73
CA PHE A 222 -0.53 -9.97 -12.91
C PHE A 222 -0.67 -8.90 -14.01
N PHE A 223 -1.67 -9.07 -14.87
CA PHE A 223 -2.08 -8.06 -15.84
C PHE A 223 -3.04 -7.07 -15.21
N LEU A 224 -2.76 -5.76 -15.32
CA LEU A 224 -3.49 -4.71 -14.63
C LEU A 224 -4.29 -3.85 -15.61
N ALA A 225 -5.56 -3.62 -15.30
CA ALA A 225 -6.42 -2.74 -16.08
C ALA A 225 -6.08 -1.26 -15.88
N SER A 226 -6.20 -0.48 -16.96
CA SER A 226 -6.18 0.98 -16.94
C SER A 226 -7.57 1.54 -16.58
N PRO A 227 -7.69 2.78 -16.08
CA PRO A 227 -8.99 3.45 -16.05
C PRO A 227 -9.62 3.49 -17.45
N LEU A 228 -10.95 3.39 -17.52
CA LEU A 228 -11.68 3.54 -18.78
C LEU A 228 -11.40 4.93 -19.36
N ASP A 229 -11.11 4.94 -20.64
CA ASP A 229 -11.02 6.16 -21.45
C ASP A 229 -12.33 6.31 -22.26
N ALA A 230 -13.30 6.97 -21.63
CA ALA A 230 -14.63 7.11 -22.20
C ALA A 230 -14.64 7.83 -23.56
N GLY A 231 -13.68 8.73 -23.82
CA GLY A 231 -13.56 9.44 -25.11
C GLY A 231 -13.17 8.56 -26.28
N ARG A 232 -12.77 7.31 -26.03
CA ARG A 232 -12.40 6.34 -27.07
C ARG A 232 -13.46 5.30 -27.37
N LEU A 233 -14.53 5.25 -26.58
CA LEU A 233 -15.56 4.20 -26.73
C LEU A 233 -16.27 4.27 -28.07
N SER A 234 -16.55 5.48 -28.57
CA SER A 234 -17.20 5.68 -29.86
C SER A 234 -16.45 5.07 -31.06
N ASP A 235 -15.13 4.88 -30.93
CA ASP A 235 -14.28 4.36 -32.00
C ASP A 235 -14.15 2.83 -31.95
N LEU A 236 -14.81 2.17 -30.99
CA LEU A 236 -14.64 0.75 -30.71
C LEU A 236 -15.95 0.00 -30.89
N ASP A 237 -15.85 -1.23 -31.38
CA ASP A 237 -16.98 -2.14 -31.54
C ASP A 237 -17.27 -2.86 -30.20
N PRO A 238 -18.46 -2.67 -29.57
CA PRO A 238 -18.83 -3.33 -28.33
C PRO A 238 -18.70 -4.87 -28.37
N ALA A 239 -19.00 -5.48 -29.52
CA ALA A 239 -18.95 -6.94 -29.71
C ALA A 239 -17.55 -7.55 -29.52
N GLN A 240 -16.50 -6.73 -29.56
CA GLN A 240 -15.12 -7.17 -29.32
C GLN A 240 -14.71 -7.13 -27.85
N TRP A 241 -15.61 -6.76 -26.96
CA TRP A 241 -15.32 -6.57 -25.54
C TRP A 241 -16.16 -7.48 -24.66
N LEU A 242 -15.51 -8.09 -23.69
CA LEU A 242 -16.11 -8.77 -22.56
C LEU A 242 -16.30 -7.76 -21.43
N VAL A 243 -17.51 -7.67 -20.88
CA VAL A 243 -17.82 -6.88 -19.69
C VAL A 243 -18.14 -7.81 -18.54
N GLU A 244 -17.53 -7.57 -17.40
CA GLU A 244 -17.68 -8.36 -16.16
C GLU A 244 -17.81 -7.44 -14.97
N TRP A 245 -18.35 -7.95 -13.86
CA TRP A 245 -18.30 -7.26 -12.58
C TRP A 245 -16.84 -7.07 -12.13
N LYS A 246 -16.54 -5.87 -11.66
CA LYS A 246 -15.31 -5.62 -10.92
C LYS A 246 -15.56 -5.91 -9.45
N TRP A 247 -15.29 -7.14 -9.05
CA TRP A 247 -15.50 -7.59 -7.68
C TRP A 247 -14.60 -6.85 -6.69
N ASP A 248 -15.10 -6.65 -5.45
CA ASP A 248 -14.35 -6.10 -4.33
C ASP A 248 -13.89 -7.23 -3.40
N GLY A 249 -12.79 -7.86 -3.75
CA GLY A 249 -12.22 -9.01 -3.05
C GLY A 249 -10.69 -8.98 -2.97
N ILE A 250 -10.11 -10.16 -2.97
CA ILE A 250 -8.66 -10.34 -3.07
C ILE A 250 -8.36 -10.98 -4.42
N ARG A 251 -7.80 -10.19 -5.34
CA ARG A 251 -7.31 -10.78 -6.58
C ARG A 251 -6.19 -11.76 -6.30
N GLY A 252 -6.31 -12.95 -6.87
CA GLY A 252 -5.33 -14.01 -6.72
C GLY A 252 -5.21 -14.91 -7.92
N GLN A 253 -4.15 -15.72 -7.92
CA GLN A 253 -3.99 -16.83 -8.83
C GLN A 253 -4.10 -18.14 -8.05
N LEU A 254 -5.03 -18.98 -8.47
CA LEU A 254 -5.20 -20.35 -8.00
C LEU A 254 -4.40 -21.27 -8.90
N ILE A 255 -3.43 -21.96 -8.33
CA ILE A 255 -2.46 -22.78 -9.04
C ILE A 255 -2.62 -24.22 -8.60
N ARG A 256 -2.66 -25.15 -9.55
CA ARG A 256 -2.61 -26.59 -9.33
C ARG A 256 -1.44 -27.15 -10.13
N ARG A 257 -0.34 -27.49 -9.48
CA ARG A 257 0.86 -28.03 -10.13
C ARG A 257 1.59 -29.00 -9.21
N GLY A 258 2.07 -30.11 -9.80
CA GLY A 258 2.84 -31.12 -9.09
C GLY A 258 2.06 -31.77 -7.94
N GLY A 259 0.77 -31.96 -8.12
CA GLY A 259 -0.10 -32.56 -7.11
C GLY A 259 -0.46 -31.62 -5.95
N ALA A 260 -0.07 -30.34 -5.95
CA ALA A 260 -0.32 -29.39 -4.86
C ALA A 260 -1.10 -28.14 -5.33
N GLY A 261 -1.91 -27.58 -4.43
CA GLY A 261 -2.67 -26.35 -4.65
C GLY A 261 -2.00 -25.15 -3.98
N PHE A 262 -1.96 -24.00 -4.69
CA PHE A 262 -1.41 -22.75 -4.18
C PHE A 262 -2.35 -21.59 -4.52
N LEU A 263 -2.56 -20.70 -3.55
CA LEU A 263 -3.32 -19.47 -3.75
C LEU A 263 -2.44 -18.26 -3.45
N TRP A 264 -2.10 -17.51 -4.49
CA TRP A 264 -1.28 -16.31 -4.41
C TRP A 264 -2.12 -15.05 -4.55
N SER A 265 -1.95 -14.10 -3.64
CA SER A 265 -2.54 -12.77 -3.81
C SER A 265 -1.76 -11.92 -4.80
N ARG A 266 -2.41 -10.86 -5.32
CA ARG A 266 -1.74 -9.85 -6.16
C ARG A 266 -0.57 -9.15 -5.44
N GLY A 267 -0.57 -9.14 -4.11
CA GLY A 267 0.51 -8.60 -3.27
C GLY A 267 1.71 -9.53 -3.15
N GLU A 268 1.79 -10.60 -3.96
CA GLU A 268 2.86 -11.61 -3.92
C GLU A 268 2.95 -12.35 -2.58
N GLU A 269 1.81 -12.58 -1.94
CA GLU A 269 1.70 -13.35 -0.71
C GLU A 269 1.00 -14.68 -0.96
N LEU A 270 1.59 -15.77 -0.45
CA LEU A 270 0.94 -17.06 -0.41
C LEU A 270 -0.09 -17.07 0.73
N ILE A 271 -1.37 -17.10 0.38
CA ILE A 271 -2.48 -16.97 1.32
C ILE A 271 -3.19 -18.30 1.63
N ASN A 272 -2.55 -19.42 1.33
CA ASN A 272 -3.04 -20.79 1.58
C ASN A 272 -3.62 -20.97 2.99
N GLY A 273 -2.89 -20.51 4.01
CA GLY A 273 -3.30 -20.67 5.40
C GLY A 273 -4.60 -19.97 5.77
N SER A 274 -4.97 -18.90 5.04
CA SER A 274 -6.23 -18.16 5.28
C SER A 274 -7.43 -18.78 4.56
N PHE A 275 -7.19 -19.63 3.54
CA PHE A 275 -8.23 -20.18 2.66
C PHE A 275 -8.08 -21.70 2.43
N PRO A 276 -7.97 -22.52 3.51
CA PRO A 276 -7.80 -23.97 3.37
C PRO A 276 -9.00 -24.64 2.67
N ASP A 277 -10.20 -24.11 2.87
CA ASP A 277 -11.44 -24.57 2.22
C ASP A 277 -11.41 -24.41 0.68
N LEU A 278 -10.85 -23.33 0.16
CA LEU A 278 -10.64 -23.17 -1.28
C LEU A 278 -9.58 -24.12 -1.83
N LEU A 279 -8.52 -24.35 -1.08
CA LEU A 279 -7.45 -25.25 -1.51
C LEU A 279 -7.89 -26.70 -1.54
N GLU A 280 -8.70 -27.13 -0.58
CA GLU A 280 -9.29 -28.47 -0.58
C GLU A 280 -10.09 -28.69 -1.87
N GLN A 281 -10.89 -27.73 -2.27
CA GLN A 281 -11.64 -27.78 -3.52
C GLN A 281 -10.73 -27.66 -4.76
N ALA A 282 -9.71 -26.81 -4.71
CA ALA A 282 -8.73 -26.69 -5.79
C ALA A 282 -7.96 -28.00 -6.05
N ASN A 283 -7.80 -28.85 -5.04
CA ASN A 283 -7.15 -30.15 -5.19
C ASN A 283 -7.93 -31.13 -6.08
N THR A 284 -9.21 -30.88 -6.35
CA THR A 284 -10.01 -31.66 -7.30
C THR A 284 -9.81 -31.23 -8.76
N LEU A 285 -9.17 -30.08 -8.99
CA LEU A 285 -8.88 -29.60 -10.33
C LEU A 285 -7.76 -30.41 -11.01
N PRO A 286 -7.74 -30.45 -12.35
CA PRO A 286 -6.63 -31.04 -13.10
C PRO A 286 -5.28 -30.42 -12.73
N ASP A 287 -4.22 -31.23 -12.74
CA ASP A 287 -2.85 -30.73 -12.55
C ASP A 287 -2.39 -29.91 -13.75
N GLY A 288 -1.42 -29.02 -13.57
CA GLY A 288 -0.94 -28.11 -14.61
C GLY A 288 -1.93 -27.00 -14.95
N LEU A 289 -2.63 -26.44 -13.94
CA LEU A 289 -3.65 -25.41 -14.09
C LEU A 289 -3.28 -24.13 -13.33
N VAL A 290 -3.53 -22.96 -13.96
CA VAL A 290 -3.46 -21.64 -13.31
C VAL A 290 -4.67 -20.81 -13.71
N LEU A 291 -5.44 -20.40 -12.73
CA LEU A 291 -6.58 -19.50 -12.87
C LEU A 291 -6.26 -18.13 -12.26
N ASP A 292 -6.70 -17.05 -12.92
CA ASP A 292 -6.72 -15.69 -12.37
C ASP A 292 -8.16 -15.35 -11.98
N GLY A 293 -8.35 -14.86 -10.76
CA GLY A 293 -9.70 -14.62 -10.23
C GLY A 293 -9.69 -13.74 -8.99
N GLU A 294 -10.89 -13.63 -8.40
CA GLU A 294 -11.13 -12.88 -7.18
C GLU A 294 -11.59 -13.83 -6.06
N VAL A 295 -10.94 -13.75 -4.90
CA VAL A 295 -11.39 -14.44 -3.69
C VAL A 295 -12.40 -13.57 -2.98
N LEU A 296 -13.56 -14.13 -2.69
CA LEU A 296 -14.69 -13.48 -2.02
C LEU A 296 -15.18 -14.37 -0.87
N VAL A 297 -15.94 -13.81 0.06
CA VAL A 297 -16.81 -14.59 0.94
C VAL A 297 -18.18 -14.66 0.25
N TRP A 298 -18.61 -15.90 -0.05
CA TRP A 298 -19.86 -16.10 -0.77
C TRP A 298 -20.63 -17.30 -0.23
N PRO A 299 -21.54 -17.10 0.73
CA PRO A 299 -22.34 -18.17 1.29
C PRO A 299 -23.21 -18.87 0.22
N ALA A 300 -23.42 -20.16 0.39
CA ALA A 300 -24.28 -20.91 -0.50
C ALA A 300 -25.71 -20.38 -0.46
N GLY A 301 -26.37 -20.28 -1.63
CA GLY A 301 -27.73 -19.79 -1.74
C GLY A 301 -27.87 -18.25 -1.77
N GLN A 302 -26.79 -17.50 -1.57
CA GLN A 302 -26.80 -16.04 -1.76
C GLN A 302 -26.55 -15.67 -3.22
N GLU A 303 -27.27 -14.64 -3.69
CA GLU A 303 -27.10 -14.10 -5.05
C GLU A 303 -25.86 -13.23 -5.20
N ARG A 304 -25.40 -12.59 -4.11
CA ARG A 304 -24.24 -11.70 -4.08
C ARG A 304 -23.23 -12.12 -3.00
N PRO A 305 -21.95 -11.75 -3.17
CA PRO A 305 -20.95 -11.97 -2.13
C PRO A 305 -21.15 -11.05 -0.92
N GLU A 306 -20.58 -11.44 0.19
CA GLU A 306 -20.46 -10.59 1.36
C GLU A 306 -19.51 -9.41 1.10
N PRO A 307 -19.69 -8.26 1.78
CA PRO A 307 -18.78 -7.13 1.68
C PRO A 307 -17.33 -7.50 2.01
N PHE A 308 -16.37 -6.80 1.39
CA PHE A 308 -14.93 -7.00 1.61
C PHE A 308 -14.51 -6.98 3.10
N ALA A 309 -15.21 -6.21 3.94
CA ALA A 309 -14.96 -6.17 5.39
C ALA A 309 -15.10 -7.54 6.06
N VAL A 310 -16.00 -8.40 5.56
CA VAL A 310 -16.17 -9.78 6.05
C VAL A 310 -14.96 -10.61 5.64
N LEU A 311 -14.51 -10.49 4.38
CA LEU A 311 -13.32 -11.18 3.88
C LEU A 311 -12.05 -10.80 4.66
N GLN A 312 -11.90 -9.52 5.03
CA GLN A 312 -10.76 -9.05 5.83
C GLN A 312 -10.60 -9.78 7.17
N ARG A 313 -11.68 -10.29 7.76
CA ARG A 313 -11.64 -11.04 9.02
C ARG A 313 -10.93 -12.39 8.88
N ARG A 314 -10.80 -12.92 7.65
CA ARG A 314 -10.03 -14.13 7.35
C ARG A 314 -8.55 -13.84 7.07
N LEU A 315 -8.23 -12.65 6.58
CA LEU A 315 -6.85 -12.26 6.24
C LEU A 315 -5.93 -12.30 7.46
N GLY A 316 -4.72 -12.79 7.24
CA GLY A 316 -3.69 -12.89 8.29
C GLY A 316 -3.90 -14.03 9.30
N ARG A 317 -5.00 -14.78 9.23
CA ARG A 317 -5.22 -15.97 10.04
C ARG A 317 -4.57 -17.17 9.37
N ARG A 318 -3.51 -17.70 9.97
CA ARG A 318 -2.79 -18.86 9.43
C ARG A 318 -3.52 -20.20 9.60
N SER A 319 -4.49 -20.25 10.52
CA SER A 319 -5.31 -21.45 10.81
C SER A 319 -6.69 -20.98 11.27
N PRO A 320 -7.60 -20.65 10.35
CA PRO A 320 -8.96 -20.26 10.69
C PRO A 320 -9.72 -21.46 11.29
N SER A 321 -10.56 -21.21 12.31
CA SER A 321 -11.36 -22.25 12.94
C SER A 321 -12.45 -22.78 11.99
N ALA A 322 -12.88 -24.03 12.18
CA ALA A 322 -13.97 -24.62 11.40
C ALA A 322 -15.28 -23.78 11.47
N THR A 323 -15.54 -23.13 12.60
CA THR A 323 -16.67 -22.22 12.75
C THR A 323 -16.53 -21.00 11.86
N LEU A 324 -15.32 -20.41 11.77
CA LEU A 324 -15.07 -19.27 10.91
C LEU A 324 -15.21 -19.66 9.42
N LEU A 325 -14.69 -20.81 9.02
CA LEU A 325 -14.80 -21.29 7.64
C LEU A 325 -16.26 -21.49 7.22
N ARG A 326 -17.09 -22.08 8.11
CA ARG A 326 -18.52 -22.27 7.85
C ARG A 326 -19.31 -20.96 7.82
N SER A 327 -19.00 -20.00 8.70
CA SER A 327 -19.71 -18.72 8.74
C SER A 327 -19.29 -17.74 7.65
N MET A 328 -18.11 -17.93 7.06
CA MET A 328 -17.54 -17.10 6.01
C MET A 328 -16.91 -17.96 4.92
N PRO A 329 -17.69 -18.79 4.20
CA PRO A 329 -17.16 -19.67 3.17
C PRO A 329 -16.55 -18.86 2.05
N ALA A 330 -15.35 -19.25 1.62
CA ALA A 330 -14.67 -18.58 0.53
C ALA A 330 -15.12 -19.13 -0.83
N ALA A 331 -15.22 -18.24 -1.80
CA ALA A 331 -15.38 -18.58 -3.21
C ALA A 331 -14.27 -17.92 -4.03
N PHE A 332 -13.87 -18.60 -5.11
CA PHE A 332 -12.95 -18.09 -6.11
C PHE A 332 -13.71 -17.86 -7.41
N VAL A 333 -13.88 -16.61 -7.78
CA VAL A 333 -14.54 -16.22 -9.02
C VAL A 333 -13.49 -16.06 -10.10
N ALA A 334 -13.33 -17.09 -10.93
CA ALA A 334 -12.36 -17.13 -12.01
C ALA A 334 -12.83 -16.32 -13.21
N TYR A 335 -11.95 -15.48 -13.74
CA TYR A 335 -12.22 -14.68 -14.93
C TYR A 335 -11.18 -14.86 -16.04
N ASP A 336 -10.09 -15.59 -15.79
CA ASP A 336 -9.10 -15.93 -16.81
C ASP A 336 -8.41 -17.26 -16.51
N LEU A 337 -7.98 -17.97 -17.57
CA LEU A 337 -7.23 -19.22 -17.49
C LEU A 337 -5.86 -18.97 -18.14
N LEU A 338 -4.80 -19.09 -17.32
CA LEU A 338 -3.44 -18.76 -17.73
C LEU A 338 -2.61 -19.98 -18.13
N GLU A 339 -2.94 -21.14 -17.56
CA GLU A 339 -2.29 -22.41 -17.84
C GLU A 339 -3.32 -23.54 -17.78
N SER A 340 -3.24 -24.48 -18.68
CA SER A 340 -3.98 -25.74 -18.68
C SER A 340 -3.13 -26.84 -19.27
N GLU A 341 -3.22 -28.07 -18.72
CA GLU A 341 -2.41 -29.21 -19.18
C GLU A 341 -0.89 -28.90 -19.14
N ALA A 342 -0.46 -28.10 -18.15
CA ALA A 342 0.90 -27.56 -17.99
C ALA A 342 1.39 -26.69 -19.18
N LEU A 343 0.50 -26.25 -20.06
CA LEU A 343 0.82 -25.37 -21.19
C LEU A 343 0.43 -23.92 -20.87
N ASP A 344 1.36 -22.99 -21.09
CA ASP A 344 1.16 -21.56 -20.93
C ASP A 344 0.23 -21.01 -22.02
N ARG A 345 -0.98 -20.57 -21.62
CA ARG A 345 -2.03 -20.06 -22.50
C ARG A 345 -2.06 -18.55 -22.59
N ARG A 346 -1.19 -17.83 -21.89
CA ARG A 346 -1.23 -16.36 -21.79
C ARG A 346 -1.09 -15.64 -23.14
N LYS A 347 -0.44 -16.25 -24.11
CA LYS A 347 -0.31 -15.70 -25.47
C LYS A 347 -1.57 -15.88 -26.32
N GLU A 348 -2.45 -16.80 -25.96
CA GLU A 348 -3.73 -16.99 -26.66
C GLU A 348 -4.65 -15.78 -26.43
N PRO A 349 -5.58 -15.46 -27.38
CA PRO A 349 -6.63 -14.47 -27.18
C PRO A 349 -7.48 -14.79 -25.96
N LEU A 350 -7.97 -13.75 -25.27
CA LEU A 350 -8.86 -13.90 -24.09
C LEU A 350 -10.07 -14.78 -24.41
N GLN A 351 -10.68 -14.63 -25.60
CA GLN A 351 -11.80 -15.44 -26.01
C GLN A 351 -11.50 -16.95 -25.89
N ARG A 352 -10.35 -17.40 -26.37
CA ARG A 352 -9.93 -18.81 -26.30
C ARG A 352 -9.68 -19.27 -24.86
N ARG A 353 -9.03 -18.43 -24.08
CA ARG A 353 -8.79 -18.72 -22.66
C ARG A 353 -10.10 -18.82 -21.88
N ARG A 354 -11.06 -17.96 -22.23
CA ARG A 354 -12.41 -17.95 -21.64
C ARG A 354 -13.21 -19.19 -22.00
N GLU A 355 -13.21 -19.62 -23.26
CA GLU A 355 -13.84 -20.85 -23.73
C GLU A 355 -13.33 -22.07 -22.94
N ARG A 356 -12.00 -22.17 -22.74
CA ARG A 356 -11.39 -23.24 -21.94
C ARG A 356 -11.80 -23.16 -20.45
N LEU A 357 -11.85 -21.96 -19.89
CA LEU A 357 -12.29 -21.76 -18.50
C LEU A 357 -13.77 -22.21 -18.33
N MET A 358 -14.63 -21.87 -19.25
CA MET A 358 -16.03 -22.29 -19.23
C MET A 358 -16.16 -23.81 -19.31
N GLN A 359 -15.41 -24.47 -20.20
CA GLN A 359 -15.38 -25.92 -20.33
C GLN A 359 -14.89 -26.60 -19.04
N LEU A 360 -13.83 -26.07 -18.44
CA LEU A 360 -13.29 -26.57 -17.16
C LEU A 360 -14.35 -26.50 -16.04
N LEU A 361 -15.05 -25.37 -15.91
CA LEU A 361 -16.03 -25.18 -14.84
C LEU A 361 -17.35 -25.92 -15.08
N ALA A 362 -17.71 -26.19 -16.34
CA ALA A 362 -18.89 -26.97 -16.70
C ALA A 362 -18.75 -28.46 -16.37
N SER A 363 -17.52 -28.96 -16.17
CA SER A 363 -17.24 -30.37 -15.90
C SER A 363 -17.51 -30.84 -14.46
N GLY A 364 -18.27 -30.06 -13.66
CA GLY A 364 -18.69 -30.47 -12.32
C GLY A 364 -17.71 -30.07 -11.20
N VAL A 365 -17.11 -28.91 -11.34
CA VAL A 365 -16.18 -28.34 -10.33
C VAL A 365 -16.95 -27.91 -9.07
N PRO A 366 -16.35 -28.01 -7.86
CA PRO A 366 -16.98 -27.62 -6.60
C PRO A 366 -17.56 -26.20 -6.60
N GLY A 367 -18.71 -26.00 -5.95
CA GLY A 367 -19.48 -24.76 -5.97
C GLY A 367 -18.80 -23.49 -5.42
N ALA A 368 -17.60 -23.64 -4.79
CA ALA A 368 -16.79 -22.48 -4.41
C ALA A 368 -15.92 -21.94 -5.57
N LEU A 369 -15.77 -22.68 -6.67
CA LEU A 369 -15.14 -22.21 -7.89
C LEU A 369 -16.23 -21.76 -8.85
N ARG A 370 -16.26 -20.47 -9.16
CA ARG A 370 -17.31 -19.85 -9.96
C ARG A 370 -16.70 -19.16 -11.18
N LEU A 371 -17.46 -19.12 -12.27
CA LEU A 371 -17.12 -18.30 -13.41
C LEU A 371 -17.55 -16.85 -13.12
N SER A 372 -16.71 -15.88 -13.46
CA SER A 372 -17.15 -14.49 -13.56
C SER A 372 -18.09 -14.36 -14.76
N ASN A 373 -19.34 -13.98 -14.51
CA ASN A 373 -20.36 -13.92 -15.56
C ASN A 373 -20.13 -12.74 -16.51
N ASP A 374 -20.40 -12.99 -17.79
CA ASP A 374 -20.43 -11.97 -18.82
C ASP A 374 -21.69 -11.12 -18.66
N LEU A 375 -21.53 -9.81 -18.69
CA LEU A 375 -22.63 -8.86 -18.74
C LEU A 375 -22.93 -8.54 -20.20
N PRO A 376 -24.19 -8.70 -20.67
CA PRO A 376 -24.52 -8.41 -22.06
C PRO A 376 -24.27 -6.94 -22.39
N LEU A 377 -23.55 -6.72 -23.49
CA LEU A 377 -23.21 -5.41 -24.01
C LEU A 377 -23.61 -5.37 -25.49
N SER A 378 -24.71 -4.68 -25.79
CA SER A 378 -25.17 -4.47 -27.16
C SER A 378 -24.68 -3.12 -27.71
N ASP A 379 -24.60 -2.12 -26.83
CA ASP A 379 -24.17 -0.76 -27.12
C ASP A 379 -23.37 -0.20 -25.93
N TRP A 380 -22.52 0.79 -26.19
CA TRP A 380 -21.74 1.44 -25.12
C TRP A 380 -22.61 2.18 -24.10
N ASN A 381 -23.84 2.56 -24.47
CA ASN A 381 -24.81 3.15 -23.53
C ASN A 381 -25.22 2.18 -22.40
N ASP A 382 -25.14 0.87 -22.65
CA ASP A 382 -25.46 -0.15 -21.64
C ASP A 382 -24.49 -0.13 -20.46
N LEU A 383 -23.25 0.37 -20.66
CA LEU A 383 -22.24 0.39 -19.61
C LEU A 383 -22.67 1.17 -18.38
N GLU A 384 -23.34 2.31 -18.57
CA GLU A 384 -23.75 3.13 -17.44
C GLU A 384 -24.85 2.45 -16.63
N ALA A 385 -25.81 1.81 -17.30
CA ALA A 385 -26.85 1.04 -16.65
C ALA A 385 -26.28 -0.17 -15.86
N TRP A 386 -25.27 -0.84 -16.41
CA TRP A 386 -24.58 -1.90 -15.68
C TRP A 386 -23.75 -1.34 -14.51
N ARG A 387 -23.07 -0.21 -14.69
CA ARG A 387 -22.29 0.42 -13.62
C ARG A 387 -23.18 0.78 -12.42
N GLU A 388 -24.35 1.31 -12.63
CA GLU A 388 -25.31 1.64 -11.57
C GLU A 388 -25.73 0.41 -10.76
N LYS A 389 -25.93 -0.73 -11.44
CA LYS A 389 -26.28 -2.01 -10.81
C LYS A 389 -25.12 -2.68 -10.06
N ALA A 390 -23.87 -2.23 -10.26
CA ALA A 390 -22.71 -2.87 -9.66
C ALA A 390 -22.75 -2.90 -8.13
N ARG A 391 -23.32 -1.86 -7.50
CA ARG A 391 -23.44 -1.80 -6.03
C ARG A 391 -24.40 -2.87 -5.51
N ASP A 392 -25.52 -3.08 -6.18
CA ASP A 392 -26.51 -4.09 -5.81
C ASP A 392 -25.95 -5.51 -6.01
N ALA A 393 -25.08 -5.69 -7.00
CA ALA A 393 -24.36 -6.93 -7.23
C ALA A 393 -23.21 -7.18 -6.23
N GLY A 394 -22.87 -6.22 -5.36
CA GLY A 394 -21.71 -6.31 -4.46
C GLY A 394 -20.37 -6.09 -5.16
N ALA A 395 -20.37 -5.39 -6.28
CA ALA A 395 -19.17 -5.07 -7.07
C ALA A 395 -18.81 -3.59 -6.97
N GLU A 396 -17.54 -3.24 -7.21
CA GLU A 396 -17.03 -1.86 -7.18
C GLU A 396 -17.03 -1.18 -8.57
N GLY A 397 -17.72 -1.78 -9.55
CA GLY A 397 -17.81 -1.29 -10.92
C GLY A 397 -17.73 -2.41 -11.95
N LEU A 398 -17.18 -2.09 -13.13
CA LEU A 398 -17.05 -2.98 -14.26
C LEU A 398 -15.60 -3.19 -14.68
N MET A 399 -15.34 -4.35 -15.26
CA MET A 399 -14.11 -4.66 -16.00
C MET A 399 -14.46 -4.87 -17.47
N LEU A 400 -13.75 -4.18 -18.36
CA LEU A 400 -13.86 -4.35 -19.80
C LEU A 400 -12.56 -4.96 -20.31
N LYS A 401 -12.66 -6.05 -21.06
CA LYS A 401 -11.50 -6.80 -21.56
C LYS A 401 -11.68 -7.07 -23.06
N HIS A 402 -10.69 -6.68 -23.87
CA HIS A 402 -10.73 -6.94 -25.28
C HIS A 402 -10.56 -8.43 -25.58
N LEU A 403 -11.49 -9.05 -26.30
CA LEU A 403 -11.56 -10.49 -26.53
C LEU A 403 -10.34 -11.07 -27.25
N ALA A 404 -9.72 -10.30 -28.16
CA ALA A 404 -8.49 -10.71 -28.85
C ALA A 404 -7.19 -10.46 -28.03
N SER A 405 -7.29 -9.92 -26.80
CA SER A 405 -6.10 -9.57 -26.03
C SER A 405 -5.37 -10.80 -25.45
N PRO A 406 -4.04 -10.85 -25.54
CA PRO A 406 -3.25 -11.78 -24.72
C PRO A 406 -3.26 -11.35 -23.26
N TYR A 407 -2.89 -12.25 -22.36
CA TYR A 407 -2.65 -11.91 -20.95
C TYR A 407 -1.27 -11.28 -20.81
N GLY A 408 -1.24 -10.00 -20.55
CA GLY A 408 -0.03 -9.22 -20.41
C GLY A 408 0.59 -9.27 -19.00
N SER A 409 1.53 -8.38 -18.74
CA SER A 409 2.07 -8.12 -17.40
C SER A 409 2.05 -6.62 -17.09
N GLY A 410 1.85 -6.27 -15.83
CA GLY A 410 1.75 -4.89 -15.39
C GLY A 410 0.58 -4.14 -16.02
N ARG A 411 0.68 -2.82 -16.16
CA ARG A 411 -0.38 -1.98 -16.72
C ARG A 411 -0.07 -1.64 -18.19
N ARG A 412 -0.89 -2.13 -19.11
CA ARG A 412 -0.86 -1.77 -20.53
C ARG A 412 -2.18 -1.09 -20.89
N ARG A 413 -2.09 0.02 -21.64
CA ARG A 413 -3.30 0.73 -22.11
C ARG A 413 -3.93 -0.01 -23.29
N GLY A 414 -5.27 0.09 -23.40
CA GLY A 414 -6.01 -0.33 -24.59
C GLY A 414 -6.53 -1.77 -24.60
N SER A 415 -6.10 -2.65 -23.68
CA SER A 415 -6.56 -4.05 -23.69
C SER A 415 -7.55 -4.37 -22.56
N TRP A 416 -7.31 -3.84 -21.36
CA TRP A 416 -8.15 -4.03 -20.19
C TRP A 416 -8.43 -2.70 -19.53
N TRP A 417 -9.71 -2.40 -19.30
CA TRP A 417 -10.16 -1.20 -18.60
C TRP A 417 -10.97 -1.55 -17.36
N LYS A 418 -10.96 -0.63 -16.42
CA LYS A 418 -11.82 -0.65 -15.23
C LYS A 418 -12.69 0.61 -15.24
N HIS A 419 -13.97 0.41 -15.06
CA HIS A 419 -14.97 1.46 -14.92
C HIS A 419 -15.57 1.37 -13.51
N LYS A 420 -15.01 2.15 -12.59
CA LYS A 420 -15.43 2.12 -11.18
C LYS A 420 -16.73 2.89 -10.97
N LEU A 421 -17.43 2.53 -9.91
CA LEU A 421 -18.51 3.36 -9.38
C LEU A 421 -18.00 4.77 -9.07
N GLU A 422 -18.88 5.76 -9.20
CA GLU A 422 -18.60 7.09 -8.71
C GLU A 422 -18.33 7.02 -7.19
N PRO A 423 -17.28 7.71 -6.72
CA PRO A 423 -17.02 7.77 -5.31
C PRO A 423 -18.18 8.46 -4.59
N MET A 424 -18.46 8.01 -3.38
CA MET A 424 -19.34 8.72 -2.47
C MET A 424 -18.71 10.05 -2.12
N ARG A 425 -19.53 11.08 -1.91
CA ARG A 425 -19.06 12.44 -1.61
C ARG A 425 -19.81 13.00 -0.41
N LEU A 426 -19.07 13.72 0.43
CA LEU A 426 -19.62 14.50 1.54
C LEU A 426 -18.80 15.77 1.73
N ASP A 427 -19.46 16.85 2.07
CA ASP A 427 -18.84 18.11 2.44
C ASP A 427 -18.51 18.10 3.94
N ALA A 428 -17.23 18.19 4.28
CA ALA A 428 -16.75 18.08 5.65
C ALA A 428 -15.89 19.28 6.05
N VAL A 429 -15.92 19.63 7.34
CA VAL A 429 -15.20 20.79 7.90
C VAL A 429 -13.77 20.38 8.28
N LEU A 430 -12.78 21.18 7.93
CA LEU A 430 -11.40 20.99 8.38
C LEU A 430 -11.28 21.24 9.89
N LEU A 431 -10.77 20.23 10.62
CA LEU A 431 -10.58 20.30 12.08
C LEU A 431 -9.11 20.31 12.49
N TYR A 432 -8.31 19.43 11.87
CA TYR A 432 -6.90 19.29 12.22
C TYR A 432 -6.04 19.17 10.98
N ALA A 433 -4.80 19.65 11.12
CA ALA A 433 -3.77 19.49 10.12
C ALA A 433 -2.46 19.00 10.73
N ARG A 434 -1.74 18.16 9.99
CA ARG A 434 -0.44 17.63 10.38
C ARG A 434 0.57 17.83 9.26
N ASN A 435 1.83 18.04 9.63
CA ASN A 435 2.92 18.17 8.68
C ASN A 435 3.07 16.90 7.84
N GLY A 436 3.43 17.06 6.58
CA GLY A 436 3.81 15.98 5.70
C GLY A 436 5.12 15.30 6.11
N SER A 437 5.66 14.50 5.22
CA SER A 437 6.96 13.85 5.40
C SER A 437 7.86 14.08 4.18
N GLY A 438 9.16 13.92 4.35
CA GLY A 438 10.15 14.13 3.30
C GLY A 438 10.13 15.57 2.77
N ARG A 439 10.10 15.76 1.46
CA ARG A 439 10.11 17.10 0.82
C ARG A 439 8.97 18.04 1.25
N ARG A 440 7.88 17.49 1.79
CA ARG A 440 6.71 18.26 2.27
C ARG A 440 6.64 18.37 3.79
N ALA A 441 7.74 18.06 4.51
CA ALA A 441 7.79 18.12 5.97
C ALA A 441 7.48 19.52 6.55
N ASN A 442 7.76 20.57 5.80
CA ASN A 442 7.51 21.97 6.19
C ASN A 442 6.10 22.46 5.86
N LEU A 443 5.27 21.64 5.20
CA LEU A 443 3.91 21.97 4.81
C LEU A 443 2.91 21.06 5.52
N TYR A 444 1.77 21.58 5.87
CA TYR A 444 0.65 20.76 6.32
C TYR A 444 0.04 20.07 5.12
N THR A 445 0.03 18.74 5.11
CA THR A 445 -0.45 17.93 3.98
C THR A 445 -1.31 16.73 4.38
N ASP A 446 -1.50 16.52 5.67
CA ASP A 446 -2.39 15.48 6.21
C ASP A 446 -3.47 16.19 7.03
N TYR A 447 -4.72 16.08 6.59
CA TYR A 447 -5.84 16.86 7.08
C TYR A 447 -6.90 15.94 7.66
N THR A 448 -7.48 16.32 8.80
CA THR A 448 -8.59 15.61 9.43
C THR A 448 -9.85 16.47 9.34
N PHE A 449 -10.92 15.86 8.88
CA PHE A 449 -12.20 16.51 8.61
C PHE A 449 -13.29 15.97 9.52
N GLY A 450 -14.25 16.82 9.86
CA GLY A 450 -15.40 16.48 10.69
C GLY A 450 -16.72 16.69 10.00
N LEU A 451 -17.73 15.99 10.49
CA LEU A 451 -19.14 16.15 10.11
C LEU A 451 -19.95 16.60 11.32
N TRP A 452 -21.07 17.29 11.07
CA TRP A 452 -21.99 17.71 12.12
C TRP A 452 -22.77 16.52 12.69
N ALA A 453 -22.78 16.39 14.01
CA ALA A 453 -23.59 15.41 14.75
C ALA A 453 -24.56 16.15 15.68
N SER A 454 -25.75 15.57 15.91
CA SER A 454 -26.64 16.02 16.96
C SER A 454 -26.02 15.73 18.32
N ALA A 455 -26.24 16.60 19.32
CA ALA A 455 -25.75 16.39 20.68
C ALA A 455 -26.31 15.09 21.32
N ASP A 456 -27.51 14.68 20.89
CA ASP A 456 -28.20 13.49 21.41
C ASP A 456 -27.81 12.18 20.69
N SER A 457 -26.89 12.22 19.71
CA SER A 457 -26.50 10.98 19.01
C SER A 457 -25.54 10.16 19.87
N PRO A 458 -25.73 8.81 19.97
CA PRO A 458 -24.86 7.93 20.76
C PRO A 458 -23.37 7.99 20.38
N GLU A 459 -23.11 8.33 19.13
CA GLU A 459 -21.75 8.53 18.61
C GLU A 459 -21.12 9.83 19.14
N ALA A 460 -21.94 10.69 19.77
CA ALA A 460 -21.50 11.90 20.39
C ALA A 460 -20.78 11.65 21.73
N ASP A 461 -21.07 10.56 22.46
CA ASP A 461 -20.58 10.29 23.82
C ASP A 461 -19.26 9.51 23.90
N ALA A 462 -18.68 9.08 22.80
CA ALA A 462 -17.38 8.40 22.81
C ALA A 462 -16.27 9.38 23.23
N ALA A 463 -16.06 9.43 24.52
CA ALA A 463 -15.04 10.02 25.40
C ALA A 463 -14.03 11.08 24.88
N PRO A 464 -13.76 12.09 25.74
CA PRO A 464 -12.90 13.23 25.41
C PRO A 464 -11.41 12.86 25.49
N LEU A 465 -10.64 13.21 24.47
CA LEU A 465 -9.26 13.57 24.69
C LEU A 465 -9.20 15.09 24.77
N THR A 466 -9.02 15.57 26.02
CA THR A 466 -8.76 16.95 26.43
C THR A 466 -9.83 18.00 26.10
N SER A 467 -10.36 18.53 27.18
CA SER A 467 -11.11 19.74 27.41
C SER A 467 -11.03 20.83 26.34
N SER A 468 -12.05 20.97 25.54
CA SER A 468 -12.88 22.12 25.23
C SER A 468 -13.90 21.71 24.17
N PRO A 469 -15.20 21.87 24.43
CA PRO A 469 -16.18 21.77 23.35
C PRO A 469 -15.92 22.97 22.44
N LEU A 470 -15.57 22.72 21.18
CA LEU A 470 -15.73 23.72 20.14
C LEU A 470 -17.24 23.88 19.93
N GLU A 471 -17.88 24.61 20.81
CA GLU A 471 -19.24 25.12 20.63
C GLU A 471 -19.18 26.17 19.52
N GLY A 472 -19.33 25.74 18.29
CA GLY A 472 -19.63 26.62 17.18
C GLY A 472 -21.10 27.00 17.27
N THR A 473 -21.43 28.04 18.03
CA THR A 473 -22.70 28.77 17.86
C THR A 473 -22.63 29.45 16.51
N ALA A 474 -23.38 28.92 15.52
CA ALA A 474 -23.61 29.64 14.28
C ALA A 474 -24.36 30.96 14.59
N PRO A 475 -23.98 32.10 13.99
CA PRO A 475 -24.80 33.28 14.01
C PRO A 475 -26.12 32.97 13.29
N GLY A 476 -27.24 33.14 14.01
CA GLY A 476 -28.54 32.72 13.57
C GLY A 476 -29.01 33.41 12.31
N ASP A 477 -29.60 32.62 11.45
CA ASP A 477 -30.74 33.02 10.61
C ASP A 477 -31.91 32.09 10.92
N GLY A 478 -33.04 32.67 11.15
CA GLY A 478 -34.19 32.24 11.94
C GLY A 478 -35.09 31.17 11.35
N THR A 479 -34.62 29.94 11.08
CA THR A 479 -35.51 28.83 10.69
C THR A 479 -35.15 27.45 11.29
N ALA A 480 -34.24 27.36 12.26
CA ALA A 480 -34.00 26.12 13.01
C ALA A 480 -34.77 26.16 14.34
N ALA A 481 -35.50 25.08 14.66
CA ALA A 481 -36.16 24.94 15.95
C ALA A 481 -35.17 25.17 17.10
N PRO A 482 -35.54 25.92 18.15
CA PRO A 482 -34.64 26.23 19.25
C PRO A 482 -34.37 24.97 20.05
N GLY A 483 -33.12 24.49 20.11
CA GLY A 483 -32.71 23.51 21.11
C GLY A 483 -31.73 22.39 20.69
N GLN A 484 -31.40 22.18 19.44
CA GLN A 484 -30.43 21.13 19.10
C GLN A 484 -29.00 21.69 18.98
N GLN A 485 -28.21 21.54 20.02
CA GLN A 485 -26.75 21.77 19.94
C GLN A 485 -26.15 20.77 18.96
N ARG A 486 -25.45 21.28 17.92
CA ARG A 486 -24.68 20.48 16.96
C ARG A 486 -23.21 20.55 17.33
N ARG A 487 -22.50 19.44 17.16
CA ARG A 487 -21.05 19.42 17.34
C ARG A 487 -20.35 18.75 16.15
N LEU A 488 -19.11 19.14 15.88
CA LEU A 488 -18.27 18.53 14.87
C LEU A 488 -17.58 17.28 15.43
N VAL A 489 -17.74 16.16 14.74
CA VAL A 489 -17.13 14.88 15.06
C VAL A 489 -16.14 14.50 13.97
N SER A 490 -14.90 14.15 14.33
CA SER A 490 -13.87 13.71 13.39
C SER A 490 -14.36 12.50 12.59
N PHE A 491 -14.36 12.61 11.26
CA PHE A 491 -14.91 11.63 10.32
C PHE A 491 -13.85 10.92 9.50
N ALA A 492 -12.97 11.66 8.82
CA ALA A 492 -11.97 11.10 7.92
C ALA A 492 -10.69 11.94 7.88
N SER A 493 -9.57 11.30 7.52
CA SER A 493 -8.33 12.00 7.22
C SER A 493 -7.94 11.79 5.76
N ALA A 494 -7.57 12.86 5.06
CA ALA A 494 -7.13 12.82 3.68
C ALA A 494 -5.81 13.60 3.51
N TYR A 495 -4.94 13.10 2.62
CA TYR A 495 -3.62 13.67 2.33
C TYR A 495 -3.39 13.92 0.82
N SER A 496 -4.41 13.74 0.01
CA SER A 496 -4.34 13.87 -1.45
C SER A 496 -5.57 14.58 -2.01
N GLY A 497 -5.43 15.14 -3.21
CA GLY A 497 -6.52 15.74 -3.95
C GLY A 497 -6.39 17.25 -4.14
N LEU A 498 -5.53 17.95 -3.38
CA LEU A 498 -5.21 19.36 -3.59
C LEU A 498 -4.01 19.50 -4.55
N SER A 499 -4.02 20.56 -5.33
CA SER A 499 -2.86 21.02 -6.10
C SER A 499 -1.79 21.63 -5.18
N ASP A 500 -0.54 21.71 -5.66
CA ASP A 500 0.55 22.32 -4.88
C ASP A 500 0.26 23.79 -4.50
N ALA A 501 -0.43 24.54 -5.35
CA ALA A 501 -0.85 25.91 -5.06
C ALA A 501 -1.87 25.97 -3.92
N GLU A 502 -2.87 25.08 -3.94
CA GLU A 502 -3.87 24.98 -2.86
C GLU A 502 -3.24 24.52 -1.54
N ILE A 503 -2.28 23.59 -1.58
CA ILE A 503 -1.53 23.16 -0.38
C ILE A 503 -0.79 24.34 0.24
N GLN A 504 -0.12 25.18 -0.56
CA GLN A 504 0.59 26.36 -0.07
C GLN A 504 -0.37 27.42 0.50
N GLU A 505 -1.51 27.62 -0.14
CA GLU A 505 -2.54 28.55 0.35
C GLU A 505 -3.12 28.07 1.68
N LEU A 506 -3.46 26.78 1.76
CA LEU A 506 -4.00 26.14 2.95
C LEU A 506 -2.98 26.14 4.10
N ASP A 507 -1.69 25.88 3.82
CA ASP A 507 -0.61 25.96 4.82
C ASP A 507 -0.53 27.36 5.44
N ARG A 508 -0.60 28.42 4.62
CA ARG A 508 -0.60 29.81 5.11
C ARG A 508 -1.84 30.11 5.96
N TRP A 509 -2.99 29.58 5.58
CA TRP A 509 -4.23 29.76 6.33
C TRP A 509 -4.15 29.01 7.68
N ILE A 510 -3.73 27.75 7.70
CA ILE A 510 -3.58 26.93 8.92
C ILE A 510 -2.67 27.61 9.93
N ARG A 511 -1.54 28.18 9.50
CA ARG A 511 -0.59 28.87 10.39
C ARG A 511 -1.22 30.08 11.09
N ARG A 512 -2.13 30.78 10.42
CA ARG A 512 -2.82 31.97 10.97
C ARG A 512 -4.05 31.60 11.82
N HIS A 513 -4.72 30.49 11.52
CA HIS A 513 -5.98 30.09 12.15
C HIS A 513 -5.80 28.86 13.06
N THR A 514 -4.59 28.56 13.50
CA THR A 514 -4.33 27.53 14.51
C THR A 514 -4.87 27.99 15.86
N THR A 515 -5.81 27.24 16.40
CA THR A 515 -6.41 27.49 17.73
C THR A 515 -5.61 26.78 18.84
N GLU A 516 -5.18 25.52 18.59
CA GLU A 516 -4.42 24.74 19.54
C GLU A 516 -3.32 23.92 18.87
N ARG A 517 -2.33 23.50 19.66
CA ARG A 517 -1.18 22.71 19.17
C ARG A 517 -1.01 21.44 20.00
N PHE A 518 -1.10 20.28 19.33
CA PHE A 518 -0.90 18.95 19.91
C PHE A 518 0.32 18.28 19.29
N GLY A 519 1.51 18.63 19.73
CA GLY A 519 2.74 18.17 19.09
C GLY A 519 2.79 18.54 17.59
N PRO A 520 2.83 17.56 16.67
CA PRO A 520 2.86 17.81 15.23
C PRO A 520 1.49 18.20 14.64
N VAL A 521 0.40 18.07 15.40
CA VAL A 521 -0.97 18.37 14.96
C VAL A 521 -1.35 19.78 15.35
N ARG A 522 -2.06 20.46 14.45
CA ARG A 522 -2.68 21.78 14.67
C ARG A 522 -4.19 21.61 14.60
N ALA A 523 -4.88 22.01 15.66
CA ALA A 523 -6.30 22.30 15.58
C ALA A 523 -6.49 23.67 14.92
N VAL A 524 -7.48 23.80 14.07
CA VAL A 524 -7.76 25.03 13.34
C VAL A 524 -9.20 25.49 13.57
N ALA A 525 -9.45 26.78 13.34
CA ALA A 525 -10.82 27.30 13.35
C ALA A 525 -11.68 26.51 12.34
N PRO A 526 -12.88 26.03 12.74
CA PRO A 526 -13.72 25.15 11.90
C PRO A 526 -14.52 25.97 10.87
N GLU A 527 -13.81 26.60 9.94
CA GLU A 527 -14.37 27.54 8.95
C GLU A 527 -14.34 26.97 7.53
N LEU A 528 -13.35 26.13 7.20
CA LEU A 528 -13.14 25.67 5.83
C LEU A 528 -13.85 24.37 5.56
N VAL A 529 -14.58 24.32 4.43
CA VAL A 529 -15.31 23.14 3.96
C VAL A 529 -14.61 22.52 2.74
N PHE A 530 -14.53 21.20 2.74
CA PHE A 530 -13.96 20.41 1.65
C PHE A 530 -14.91 19.27 1.26
N GLU A 531 -15.13 19.12 -0.03
CA GLU A 531 -15.77 17.91 -0.55
C GLU A 531 -14.79 16.77 -0.48
N LEU A 532 -15.11 15.75 0.30
CA LEU A 532 -14.37 14.49 0.39
C LEU A 532 -14.99 13.45 -0.52
N ALA A 533 -14.17 12.77 -1.30
CA ALA A 533 -14.56 11.63 -2.10
C ALA A 533 -13.97 10.35 -1.49
N PHE A 534 -14.75 9.26 -1.42
CA PHE A 534 -14.32 7.99 -0.84
C PHE A 534 -15.06 6.80 -1.48
N GLU A 535 -14.46 5.61 -1.41
CA GLU A 535 -15.01 4.42 -2.08
C GLU A 535 -16.07 3.68 -1.26
N ALA A 536 -15.95 3.71 0.07
CA ALA A 536 -16.92 3.08 0.98
C ALA A 536 -16.90 3.72 2.36
N VAL A 537 -18.00 3.59 3.08
CA VAL A 537 -18.14 3.89 4.50
C VAL A 537 -18.73 2.67 5.21
N GLN A 538 -18.23 2.36 6.40
CA GLN A 538 -18.69 1.22 7.20
C GLN A 538 -18.68 1.55 8.68
N ARG A 539 -19.50 0.86 9.49
CA ARG A 539 -19.48 0.99 10.94
C ARG A 539 -18.15 0.52 11.51
N SER A 540 -17.64 1.25 12.51
CA SER A 540 -16.35 0.96 13.14
C SER A 540 -16.32 1.45 14.59
N SER A 541 -16.15 0.54 15.52
CA SER A 541 -15.96 0.86 16.95
C SER A 541 -14.59 1.50 17.28
N ARG A 542 -13.67 1.58 16.29
CA ARG A 542 -12.33 2.15 16.50
C ARG A 542 -12.27 3.66 16.25
N HIS A 543 -13.28 4.22 15.60
CA HIS A 543 -13.33 5.64 15.24
C HIS A 543 -14.40 6.36 16.05
N ARG A 544 -14.14 7.62 16.42
CA ARG A 544 -15.05 8.45 17.19
C ARG A 544 -16.40 8.69 16.53
N SER A 545 -16.41 8.80 15.20
CA SER A 545 -17.64 8.92 14.42
C SER A 545 -18.46 7.62 14.36
N GLY A 546 -17.98 6.51 14.93
CA GLY A 546 -18.57 5.20 14.69
C GLY A 546 -18.40 4.66 13.26
N LEU A 547 -17.64 5.39 12.41
CA LEU A 547 -17.48 5.11 10.98
C LEU A 547 -16.01 5.00 10.58
N ALA A 548 -15.73 4.07 9.68
CA ALA A 548 -14.46 3.97 8.95
C ALA A 548 -14.69 4.26 7.46
N VAL A 549 -13.82 5.06 6.87
CA VAL A 549 -13.92 5.51 5.48
C VAL A 549 -12.78 4.90 4.67
N ARG A 550 -13.11 4.36 3.49
CA ARG A 550 -12.14 3.69 2.61
C ARG A 550 -11.63 4.65 1.54
N PHE A 551 -10.31 4.85 1.48
CA PHE A 551 -9.62 5.69 0.51
C PHE A 551 -10.15 7.14 0.42
N PRO A 552 -10.27 7.85 1.56
CA PRO A 552 -10.70 9.24 1.53
C PRO A 552 -9.66 10.12 0.84
N ARG A 553 -10.16 11.03 0.01
CA ARG A 553 -9.37 12.06 -0.66
C ARG A 553 -10.17 13.35 -0.77
N ILE A 554 -9.49 14.46 -0.86
CA ILE A 554 -10.12 15.75 -1.14
C ILE A 554 -10.49 15.78 -2.62
N SER A 555 -11.76 16.01 -2.92
CA SER A 555 -12.28 16.18 -4.28
C SER A 555 -12.20 17.65 -4.70
N ARG A 556 -12.59 18.55 -3.78
CA ARG A 556 -12.63 19.98 -4.03
C ARG A 556 -12.62 20.79 -2.74
N TRP A 557 -11.95 21.94 -2.74
CA TRP A 557 -12.10 22.95 -1.70
C TRP A 557 -13.40 23.74 -1.94
N ARG A 558 -14.35 23.65 -1.02
CA ARG A 558 -15.67 24.30 -1.11
C ARG A 558 -15.61 25.72 -0.52
N ARG A 559 -15.00 26.65 -1.27
CA ARG A 559 -14.89 28.06 -0.88
C ARG A 559 -16.24 28.77 -0.88
N ASP A 560 -17.19 28.21 -1.58
CA ASP A 560 -18.56 28.65 -1.74
C ASP A 560 -19.47 28.27 -0.58
N LYS A 561 -19.03 27.36 0.31
CA LYS A 561 -19.90 26.75 1.31
C LYS A 561 -19.46 27.11 2.74
N PRO A 562 -20.33 27.72 3.58
CA PRO A 562 -20.01 27.96 4.98
C PRO A 562 -19.98 26.67 5.79
N ALA A 563 -19.19 26.63 6.87
CA ALA A 563 -19.02 25.43 7.69
C ALA A 563 -20.33 24.91 8.30
N ALA A 564 -21.29 25.78 8.59
CA ALA A 564 -22.60 25.44 9.13
C ALA A 564 -23.46 24.57 8.17
N GLU A 565 -23.18 24.65 6.86
CA GLU A 565 -23.88 23.90 5.82
C GLU A 565 -23.16 22.60 5.44
N ALA A 566 -22.04 22.27 6.08
CA ALA A 566 -21.37 20.99 5.86
C ALA A 566 -22.29 19.83 6.25
N ASP A 567 -22.01 18.65 5.67
CA ASP A 567 -22.84 17.49 5.84
C ASP A 567 -22.83 16.94 7.28
N THR A 568 -23.81 16.09 7.56
CA THR A 568 -24.01 15.50 8.89
C THR A 568 -23.49 14.06 8.96
N LEU A 569 -23.24 13.59 10.19
CA LEU A 569 -22.92 12.19 10.45
C LEU A 569 -24.10 11.27 10.05
N ALA A 570 -25.33 11.72 10.16
CA ALA A 570 -26.52 11.00 9.70
C ALA A 570 -26.50 10.80 8.18
N ALA A 571 -26.07 11.81 7.40
CA ALA A 571 -25.88 11.67 5.95
C ALA A 571 -24.82 10.61 5.62
N ALA A 572 -23.71 10.57 6.38
CA ALA A 572 -22.69 9.55 6.22
C ALA A 572 -23.20 8.13 6.55
N LEU A 573 -24.02 7.99 7.59
CA LEU A 573 -24.65 6.72 7.99
C LEU A 573 -25.61 6.20 6.92
N ALA A 574 -26.35 7.08 6.25
CA ALA A 574 -27.27 6.73 5.16
C ALA A 574 -26.56 6.17 3.91
N LEU A 575 -25.26 6.40 3.77
CA LEU A 575 -24.45 5.86 2.67
C LEU A 575 -24.01 4.40 2.91
N ILE A 576 -24.21 3.86 4.12
CA ILE A 576 -23.87 2.46 4.40
C ILE A 576 -24.90 1.55 3.71
N PRO A 577 -24.49 0.61 2.85
CA PRO A 577 -25.40 -0.37 2.26
C PRO A 577 -26.09 -1.20 3.36
N HIS A 578 -27.36 -1.42 3.21
CA HIS A 578 -28.17 -2.27 4.12
C HIS A 578 -27.84 -3.75 3.97
#